data_bf71aa71a8f1acf9e14ec8a8fd9688c6
#
_entry.id   bf71aa71a8f1acf9e14ec8a8fd9688c6
#
_cell.length_a   1.000
_cell.length_b   1.000
_cell.length_c   1.000
_cell.angle_alpha   90.00
_cell.angle_beta   90.00
_cell.angle_gamma   90.00
#
_symmetry.space_group_name_H-M   'P 1'
#
loop_
_entity.id
_entity.type
_entity.pdbx_description
1 polymer ?
#
loop_
_entity_poly.entity_id
_entity_poly.type
_entity_poly.pdbx_seq_one_letter_code
_entity_poly.pdbx_strand_id
1 'polypeptide(L)'
;MEKKITRRIRRAGPVGEEERRRLEEIRWRAKQEFPPRDPPRLQPAATGIAARIRATRESQGLTWYAVAKRAGIPNPSTVRDIEYGRDTKLSSVQAVAEALGLRLELVEV
;
A
#
# COMPACT_ATOMS: atom_id res chain seq x y z
N MET A 1 39.74 5.87 32.68
CA MET A 1 39.08 5.71 32.13
C MET A 1 38.65 5.68 31.50
N GLU A 2 38.97 5.86 31.27
CA GLU A 2 38.32 5.73 30.45
C GLU A 2 37.83 5.47 29.75
N LYS A 3 38.34 5.48 29.86
CA LYS A 3 37.60 5.26 29.17
C LYS A 3 37.11 4.87 28.67
N LYS A 4 37.45 4.83 28.80
CA LYS A 4 36.74 4.51 28.22
C LYS A 4 36.16 4.40 27.69
N ILE A 5 36.70 4.42 27.87
CA ILE A 5 35.86 4.29 27.19
C ILE A 5 35.52 3.92 26.54
N THR A 6 35.96 3.81 26.60
CA THR A 6 35.26 3.56 25.79
C THR A 6 34.83 2.83 25.31
N ARG A 7 34.93 2.70 25.23
CA ARG A 7 34.22 2.31 24.62
C ARG A 7 33.41 1.85 24.14
N ARG A 8 33.40 1.79 24.00
CA ARG A 8 32.51 1.80 23.54
C ARG A 8 31.84 1.85 22.79
N ILE A 9 31.80 1.91 22.62
CA ILE A 9 31.03 2.28 21.95
C ILE A 9 30.69 2.00 20.99
N ARG A 10 30.84 1.75 20.73
CA ARG A 10 30.38 1.63 19.89
C ARG A 10 29.95 1.07 19.13
N ARG A 11 29.74 0.76 19.25
CA ARG A 11 29.53 0.47 18.28
C ARG A 11 28.72 0.98 17.31
N ALA A 12 28.18 1.79 17.33
CA ALA A 12 27.50 2.60 16.37
C ALA A 12 28.42 3.21 15.32
N GLY A 13 29.62 2.81 15.31
CA GLY A 13 30.57 3.24 14.32
C GLY A 13 30.39 2.52 12.99
N PRO A 14 31.14 2.92 11.96
CA PRO A 14 31.08 2.22 10.70
C PRO A 14 31.47 0.77 10.85
N VAL A 15 30.79 -0.09 10.13
CA VAL A 15 31.04 -1.52 10.14
C VAL A 15 32.41 -1.79 9.53
N GLY A 16 33.19 -2.70 10.13
CA GLY A 16 34.49 -3.07 9.63
C GLY A 16 34.37 -3.74 8.25
N GLU A 17 35.46 -3.71 7.50
CA GLU A 17 35.45 -4.29 6.16
C GLU A 17 35.09 -5.75 6.13
N GLU A 18 35.57 -6.52 7.11
CA GLU A 18 35.24 -7.94 7.19
C GLU A 18 33.77 -8.17 7.41
N GLU A 19 33.16 -7.39 8.31
CA GLU A 19 31.75 -7.49 8.54
C GLU A 19 30.94 -7.05 7.32
N ARG A 20 31.42 -6.02 6.64
CA ARG A 20 30.75 -5.54 5.43
C ARG A 20 30.75 -6.63 4.36
N ARG A 21 31.89 -7.28 4.14
CA ARG A 21 31.99 -8.39 3.19
C ARG A 21 31.07 -9.53 3.57
N ARG A 22 31.00 -9.85 4.85
CA ARG A 22 30.14 -10.93 5.33
C ARG A 22 28.68 -10.60 5.09
N LEU A 23 28.28 -9.37 5.37
CA LEU A 23 26.91 -8.94 5.12
C LEU A 23 26.58 -8.92 3.64
N GLU A 24 27.53 -8.51 2.81
CA GLU A 24 27.34 -8.53 1.36
C GLU A 24 27.19 -9.94 0.84
N GLU A 25 28.00 -10.88 1.36
CA GLU A 25 27.88 -12.29 1.00
C GLU A 25 26.51 -12.85 1.39
N ILE A 26 26.04 -12.52 2.59
CA ILE A 26 24.75 -12.98 3.06
C ILE A 26 23.64 -12.43 2.14
N ARG A 27 23.71 -11.15 1.80
CA ARG A 27 22.76 -10.54 0.89
C ARG A 27 22.79 -11.18 -0.48
N TRP A 28 23.97 -11.42 -1.00
CA TRP A 28 24.13 -12.01 -2.31
C TRP A 28 23.56 -13.42 -2.32
N ARG A 29 23.86 -14.18 -1.29
CA ARG A 29 23.37 -15.55 -1.15
C ARG A 29 21.85 -15.57 -1.02
N ALA A 30 21.31 -14.67 -0.23
CA ALA A 30 19.87 -14.56 -0.08
C ALA A 30 19.19 -14.24 -1.42
N LYS A 31 19.78 -13.37 -2.23
CA LYS A 31 19.26 -13.06 -3.54
C LYS A 31 19.28 -14.25 -4.48
N GLN A 32 20.26 -15.13 -4.33
CA GLN A 32 20.37 -16.33 -5.14
C GLN A 32 19.36 -17.40 -4.71
N GLU A 33 19.20 -17.59 -3.41
CA GLU A 33 18.28 -18.59 -2.88
C GLU A 33 16.83 -18.13 -2.91
N PHE A 34 16.61 -16.85 -2.64
CA PHE A 34 15.27 -16.26 -2.57
C PHE A 34 15.27 -14.99 -3.42
N PRO A 35 15.26 -15.14 -4.74
CA PRO A 35 15.25 -13.95 -5.58
C PRO A 35 14.03 -13.11 -5.25
N PRO A 36 14.21 -11.79 -5.14
CA PRO A 36 13.10 -10.91 -4.84
C PRO A 36 12.06 -11.03 -5.94
N ARG A 37 10.83 -11.29 -5.54
CA ARG A 37 9.74 -11.24 -6.49
C ARG A 37 9.43 -9.79 -6.77
N ASP A 38 9.20 -9.50 -8.03
CA ASP A 38 8.65 -8.19 -8.33
C ASP A 38 7.33 -8.06 -7.59
N PRO A 39 7.12 -6.93 -6.89
CA PRO A 39 5.82 -6.75 -6.25
C PRO A 39 4.73 -6.83 -7.32
N PRO A 40 3.61 -7.51 -7.02
CA PRO A 40 2.53 -7.57 -7.99
C PRO A 40 2.13 -6.15 -8.34
N ARG A 41 2.00 -5.87 -9.63
CA ARG A 41 1.53 -4.58 -10.07
C ARG A 41 0.12 -4.40 -9.52
N LEU A 42 -0.07 -3.31 -8.81
CA LEU A 42 -1.41 -2.98 -8.36
C LEU A 42 -2.24 -2.66 -9.59
N GLN A 43 -3.26 -3.47 -9.79
CA GLN A 43 -4.19 -3.27 -10.88
C GLN A 43 -5.58 -3.09 -10.30
N PRO A 44 -6.41 -2.27 -10.94
CA PRO A 44 -7.78 -2.16 -10.51
C PRO A 44 -8.47 -3.51 -10.60
N ALA A 45 -9.42 -3.74 -9.71
CA ALA A 45 -10.20 -4.97 -9.73
C ALA A 45 -10.98 -5.07 -11.03
N ALA A 46 -11.04 -6.27 -11.59
CA ALA A 46 -11.71 -6.51 -12.87
C ALA A 46 -13.22 -6.68 -12.73
N THR A 47 -13.69 -7.09 -11.55
CA THR A 47 -15.11 -7.38 -11.33
C THR A 47 -15.52 -6.93 -9.94
N GLY A 48 -16.83 -6.94 -9.68
CA GLY A 48 -17.39 -6.71 -8.36
C GLY A 48 -17.61 -5.24 -8.05
N ILE A 49 -17.74 -4.95 -6.76
CA ILE A 49 -18.03 -3.60 -6.27
C ILE A 49 -16.95 -2.62 -6.71
N ALA A 50 -15.70 -3.03 -6.58
CA ALA A 50 -14.57 -2.16 -6.92
C ALA A 50 -14.60 -1.75 -8.39
N ALA A 51 -14.85 -2.72 -9.27
CA ALA A 51 -14.93 -2.45 -10.71
C ALA A 51 -16.11 -1.55 -11.04
N ARG A 52 -17.24 -1.73 -10.38
CA ARG A 52 -18.42 -0.89 -10.61
C ARG A 52 -18.18 0.54 -10.17
N ILE A 53 -17.54 0.71 -9.02
CA ILE A 53 -17.19 2.04 -8.52
C ILE A 53 -16.26 2.74 -9.49
N ARG A 54 -15.25 2.04 -9.97
CA ARG A 54 -14.32 2.62 -10.93
C ARG A 54 -15.00 3.02 -12.22
N ALA A 55 -15.80 2.12 -12.79
CA ALA A 55 -16.50 2.39 -14.04
C ALA A 55 -17.42 3.61 -13.92
N THR A 56 -18.16 3.70 -12.82
CA THR A 56 -19.06 4.81 -12.58
C THR A 56 -18.28 6.12 -12.42
N ARG A 57 -17.17 6.09 -11.65
CA ARG A 57 -16.33 7.27 -11.50
C ARG A 57 -15.80 7.74 -12.84
N GLU A 58 -15.30 6.83 -13.65
CA GLU A 58 -14.73 7.17 -14.95
C GLU A 58 -15.80 7.72 -15.90
N SER A 59 -16.99 7.13 -15.87
CA SER A 59 -18.07 7.59 -16.72
C SER A 59 -18.54 9.00 -16.36
N GLN A 60 -18.37 9.39 -15.11
CA GLN A 60 -18.72 10.74 -14.65
C GLN A 60 -17.54 11.71 -14.77
N GLY A 61 -16.38 11.23 -15.22
CA GLY A 61 -15.21 12.07 -15.41
C GLY A 61 -14.62 12.60 -14.11
N LEU A 62 -14.79 11.87 -13.01
CA LEU A 62 -14.33 12.32 -11.70
C LEU A 62 -12.97 11.76 -11.35
N THR A 63 -12.17 12.56 -10.64
CA THR A 63 -10.91 12.11 -10.08
C THR A 63 -11.16 11.45 -8.72
N TRP A 64 -10.16 10.70 -8.23
CA TRP A 64 -10.23 10.16 -6.88
C TRP A 64 -10.42 11.27 -5.84
N TYR A 65 -9.75 12.39 -6.05
CA TYR A 65 -9.88 13.56 -5.16
C TYR A 65 -11.31 14.06 -5.12
N ALA A 66 -11.93 14.21 -6.28
CA ALA A 66 -13.29 14.72 -6.37
C ALA A 66 -14.29 13.79 -5.69
N VAL A 67 -14.12 12.48 -5.87
CA VAL A 67 -14.99 11.50 -5.23
C VAL A 67 -14.78 11.50 -3.72
N ALA A 68 -13.54 11.55 -3.27
CA ALA A 68 -13.22 11.60 -1.83
C ALA A 68 -13.86 12.83 -1.20
N LYS A 69 -13.77 13.96 -1.87
CA LYS A 69 -14.37 15.21 -1.37
C LYS A 69 -15.89 15.09 -1.26
N ARG A 70 -16.54 14.53 -2.26
CA ARG A 70 -17.99 14.33 -2.23
C ARG A 70 -18.40 13.34 -1.15
N ALA A 71 -17.58 12.31 -0.92
CA ALA A 71 -17.88 11.28 0.06
C ALA A 71 -17.52 11.69 1.48
N GLY A 72 -16.84 12.83 1.66
CA GLY A 72 -16.39 13.25 2.97
C GLY A 72 -15.21 12.45 3.48
N ILE A 73 -14.42 11.89 2.59
CA ILE A 73 -13.25 11.08 2.93
C ILE A 73 -12.02 11.98 2.87
N PRO A 74 -11.21 12.01 3.95
CA PRO A 74 -10.07 12.93 3.99
C PRO A 74 -8.93 12.57 3.03
N ASN A 75 -8.81 11.30 2.64
CA ASN A 75 -7.69 10.86 1.82
C ASN A 75 -8.17 10.25 0.50
N PRO A 76 -7.81 10.86 -0.66
CA PRO A 76 -8.20 10.30 -1.96
C PRO A 76 -7.65 8.90 -2.22
N SER A 77 -6.55 8.52 -1.58
CA SER A 77 -6.01 7.17 -1.76
C SER A 77 -6.96 6.09 -1.26
N THR A 78 -7.89 6.43 -0.37
CA THR A 78 -8.92 5.49 0.07
C THR A 78 -9.80 5.09 -1.10
N VAL A 79 -10.18 6.03 -1.97
CA VAL A 79 -10.96 5.74 -3.16
C VAL A 79 -10.19 4.82 -4.10
N ARG A 80 -8.92 5.13 -4.31
CA ARG A 80 -8.05 4.26 -5.13
C ARG A 80 -7.97 2.86 -4.56
N ASP A 81 -7.79 2.74 -3.25
CA ASP A 81 -7.69 1.43 -2.60
C ASP A 81 -8.96 0.61 -2.79
N ILE A 82 -10.13 1.26 -2.73
CA ILE A 82 -11.40 0.59 -3.00
C ILE A 82 -11.42 0.04 -4.42
N GLU A 83 -11.02 0.85 -5.40
CA GLU A 83 -11.02 0.44 -6.81
C GLU A 83 -10.02 -0.67 -7.10
N TYR A 84 -8.97 -0.77 -6.30
CA TYR A 84 -7.95 -1.79 -6.46
C TYR A 84 -8.25 -3.06 -5.66
N GLY A 85 -9.40 -3.09 -5.00
CA GLY A 85 -9.84 -4.26 -4.26
C GLY A 85 -9.13 -4.47 -2.95
N ARG A 86 -8.53 -3.42 -2.39
CA ARG A 86 -7.88 -3.51 -1.09
C ARG A 86 -8.91 -3.46 0.04
N ASP A 87 -8.53 -4.00 1.18
CA ASP A 87 -9.38 -3.96 2.36
C ASP A 87 -9.58 -2.51 2.81
N THR A 88 -10.83 -2.10 2.86
CA THR A 88 -11.22 -0.78 3.32
C THR A 88 -12.44 -0.92 4.20
N LYS A 89 -12.71 0.12 4.98
CA LYS A 89 -13.90 0.11 5.83
C LYS A 89 -15.15 0.09 4.98
N LEU A 90 -16.13 -0.69 5.40
CA LEU A 90 -17.41 -0.73 4.71
C LEU A 90 -18.06 0.65 4.65
N SER A 91 -17.93 1.44 5.70
CA SER A 91 -18.47 2.80 5.73
C SER A 91 -17.86 3.66 4.66
N SER A 92 -16.57 3.50 4.37
CA SER A 92 -15.90 4.23 3.30
C SER A 92 -16.40 3.80 1.93
N VAL A 93 -16.60 2.50 1.74
CA VAL A 93 -17.14 1.96 0.49
C VAL A 93 -18.54 2.50 0.25
N GLN A 94 -19.38 2.51 1.28
CA GLN A 94 -20.73 3.04 1.18
C GLN A 94 -20.72 4.52 0.83
N ALA A 95 -19.86 5.30 1.48
CA ALA A 95 -19.77 6.73 1.24
C ALA A 95 -19.35 7.03 -0.20
N VAL A 96 -18.39 6.27 -0.71
CA VAL A 96 -17.94 6.43 -2.10
C VAL A 96 -19.04 6.04 -3.07
N ALA A 97 -19.74 4.95 -2.81
CA ALA A 97 -20.84 4.51 -3.66
C ALA A 97 -21.93 5.60 -3.72
N GLU A 98 -22.32 6.13 -2.58
CA GLU A 98 -23.34 7.18 -2.51
C GLU A 98 -22.89 8.44 -3.23
N ALA A 99 -21.63 8.81 -3.10
CA ALA A 99 -21.09 9.98 -3.80
C ALA A 99 -21.17 9.83 -5.31
N LEU A 100 -21.18 8.61 -5.81
CA LEU A 100 -21.31 8.32 -7.23
C LEU A 100 -22.75 8.03 -7.66
N GLY A 101 -23.71 8.11 -6.73
CA GLY A 101 -25.10 7.81 -7.03
C GLY A 101 -25.42 6.32 -7.01
N LEU A 102 -24.58 5.53 -6.39
CA LEU A 102 -24.76 4.09 -6.27
C LEU A 102 -25.21 3.71 -4.86
N ARG A 103 -25.75 2.52 -4.73
CA ARG A 103 -26.19 1.99 -3.45
C ARG A 103 -25.71 0.56 -3.30
N LEU A 104 -25.21 0.24 -2.11
CA LEU A 104 -24.81 -1.12 -1.81
C LEU A 104 -26.04 -1.90 -1.32
N GLU A 105 -26.21 -3.10 -1.85
CA GLU A 105 -27.32 -3.98 -1.44
C GLU A 105 -26.78 -5.40 -1.32
N LEU A 106 -27.38 -6.14 -0.39
CA LEU A 106 -27.14 -7.57 -0.29
C LEU A 106 -28.33 -8.27 -0.95
N VAL A 107 -28.02 -9.15 -1.88
CA VAL A 107 -29.03 -9.85 -2.65
C VAL A 107 -28.78 -11.34 -2.51
N GLU A 108 -29.84 -12.10 -2.23
CA GLU A 108 -29.73 -13.56 -2.20
C GLU A 108 -29.62 -14.09 -3.63
N VAL A 109 -28.74 -15.07 -3.77
CA VAL A 109 -28.53 -15.69 -5.08
C VAL A 109 -29.27 -17.02 -5.20
#